data_df5ee02b4d2ac0d24071fa9a89fd562b
#
_entry.id   df5ee02b4d2ac0d24071fa9a89fd562b
#
_cell.length_a   1.000
_cell.length_b   1.000
_cell.length_c   1.000
_cell.angle_alpha   90.00
_cell.angle_beta   90.00
_cell.angle_gamma   90.00
#
_symmetry.space_group_name_H-M   'P 1'
#
loop_
_entity.id
_entity.type
_entity.pdbx_description
1 polymer ?
#
loop_
_entity_poly.entity_id
_entity_poly.type
_entity_poly.pdbx_seq_one_letter_code
_entity_poly.pdbx_strand_id
1 'polypeptide(L)'
;MSKLSNVMTGLSFGLVLILSQAGASDVLSSPEQTNNASGGLDYANAIPMDIRATFSEAAVQRVTEPVSFGEPGVSPGAKGNGEKLHEYLGEVGTVVSMQNVAVPSEHGTANRPYATTRVDMFGQRLSRKFPNRITGKLFFKKGTDTYVCSASSIKKGIVVTAAHCIYDNSADKFYTEWEFIPAFYADSKVGLKAPYGKYKSLKAWVPSAYANPTDNVVNDYDVGVLVMKKRPNPDTGTNMYPGERTGFYGYGWNGWGYTNGLNDGSIGLIHQLGYPVSHDHGWQMQANDSQAEKVTVNLGSGNTAMAIMIGSRETGGSSGGPWLFNYGQIGALSGTSAGTYPNNDIVVAVTSWGWGSDDPKEQGATPFTDANVKLVVDGACSDTPDRCD
;
A
#
# COMPACT_ATOMS: atom_id res chain seq x y z
N MET A 1 38.18 65.17 -42.50
CA MET A 1 37.13 65.61 -41.58
C MET A 1 35.95 64.68 -41.70
N SER A 2 35.91 63.64 -40.89
CA SER A 2 34.92 62.56 -40.98
C SER A 2 33.92 62.74 -39.83
N LYS A 3 32.66 62.73 -40.17
CA LYS A 3 31.56 62.69 -39.19
C LYS A 3 31.20 61.23 -38.87
N LEU A 4 31.33 60.85 -37.61
CA LEU A 4 30.78 59.61 -37.10
C LEU A 4 29.26 59.78 -36.93
N SER A 5 28.54 58.79 -37.44
CA SER A 5 27.12 58.63 -37.21
C SER A 5 26.92 57.48 -36.20
N ASN A 6 26.32 57.79 -35.07
CA ASN A 6 25.89 56.81 -34.05
C ASN A 6 24.60 56.16 -34.49
N VAL A 7 24.61 54.82 -34.62
CA VAL A 7 23.41 54.01 -34.74
C VAL A 7 23.08 53.45 -33.36
N MET A 8 22.00 53.90 -32.80
CA MET A 8 21.36 53.27 -31.60
C MET A 8 20.53 52.07 -32.06
N THR A 9 20.96 50.88 -31.68
CA THR A 9 20.17 49.68 -31.79
C THR A 9 19.34 49.50 -30.50
N GLY A 10 18.03 49.69 -30.64
CA GLY A 10 17.08 49.42 -29.54
C GLY A 10 16.89 47.90 -29.36
N LEU A 11 17.22 47.42 -28.18
CA LEU A 11 16.82 46.07 -27.73
C LEU A 11 15.35 46.09 -27.25
N SER A 12 14.46 45.49 -28.04
CA SER A 12 13.12 45.20 -27.57
C SER A 12 13.17 43.96 -26.68
N PHE A 13 12.96 44.12 -25.39
CA PHE A 13 12.67 43.03 -24.48
C PHE A 13 11.24 42.56 -24.76
N GLY A 14 11.09 41.43 -25.47
CA GLY A 14 9.83 40.71 -25.58
C GLY A 14 9.53 40.06 -24.24
N LEU A 15 8.51 40.54 -23.54
CA LEU A 15 7.93 39.90 -22.37
C LEU A 15 7.21 38.61 -22.85
N VAL A 16 7.85 37.48 -22.70
CA VAL A 16 7.18 36.18 -22.90
C VAL A 16 6.28 35.94 -21.71
N LEU A 17 4.99 36.23 -21.85
CA LEU A 17 3.98 35.72 -20.94
C LEU A 17 3.92 34.21 -21.09
N ILE A 18 4.52 33.50 -20.16
CA ILE A 18 4.25 32.08 -19.98
C ILE A 18 2.84 32.01 -19.36
N LEU A 19 1.84 31.82 -20.20
CA LEU A 19 0.53 31.36 -19.77
C LEU A 19 0.73 29.92 -19.24
N SER A 20 0.85 29.76 -17.93
CA SER A 20 0.68 28.47 -17.30
C SER A 20 -0.73 28.00 -17.63
N GLN A 21 -0.87 27.06 -18.56
CA GLN A 21 -2.08 26.25 -18.64
C GLN A 21 -2.28 25.65 -17.25
N ALA A 22 -3.43 25.86 -16.66
CA ALA A 22 -3.87 25.13 -15.49
C ALA A 22 -3.91 23.65 -15.92
N GLY A 23 -2.81 22.92 -15.66
CA GLY A 23 -2.75 21.47 -15.88
C GLY A 23 -3.81 20.83 -14.99
N ALA A 24 -4.46 19.79 -15.50
CA ALA A 24 -5.21 18.87 -14.66
C ALA A 24 -4.31 18.52 -13.48
N SER A 25 -4.85 18.50 -12.26
CA SER A 25 -4.05 18.16 -11.08
C SER A 25 -3.52 16.74 -11.24
N ASP A 26 -2.23 16.52 -10.95
CA ASP A 26 -1.60 15.21 -11.08
C ASP A 26 -2.18 14.17 -10.10
N VAL A 27 -3.07 14.60 -9.20
CA VAL A 27 -3.79 13.77 -8.23
C VAL A 27 -5.28 14.06 -8.23
N LEU A 28 -6.08 13.04 -7.96
CA LEU A 28 -7.50 13.14 -7.70
C LEU A 28 -7.77 12.88 -6.21
N SER A 29 -8.67 13.65 -5.63
CA SER A 29 -9.16 13.40 -4.26
C SER A 29 -10.67 13.22 -4.25
N SER A 30 -11.16 12.33 -3.36
CA SER A 30 -12.59 12.17 -3.12
C SER A 30 -13.16 13.41 -2.42
N PRO A 31 -14.49 13.64 -2.50
CA PRO A 31 -15.18 14.50 -1.55
C PRO A 31 -14.93 14.02 -0.11
N GLU A 32 -15.08 14.92 0.86
CA GLU A 32 -15.03 14.53 2.27
C GLU A 32 -16.12 13.52 2.60
N GLN A 33 -15.72 12.44 3.26
CA GLN A 33 -16.67 11.41 3.66
C GLN A 33 -17.47 11.89 4.86
N THR A 34 -18.78 12.06 4.67
CA THR A 34 -19.73 12.36 5.75
C THR A 34 -20.17 11.08 6.44
N ASN A 35 -20.46 11.15 7.75
CA ASN A 35 -20.87 9.97 8.52
C ASN A 35 -22.32 9.50 8.26
N ASN A 36 -22.95 9.96 7.20
CA ASN A 36 -24.39 9.88 7.00
C ASN A 36 -24.89 8.70 6.15
N ALA A 37 -24.07 7.67 5.95
CA ALA A 37 -24.54 6.52 5.20
C ALA A 37 -25.47 5.64 6.04
N SER A 38 -26.67 5.44 5.56
CA SER A 38 -27.72 4.59 6.13
C SER A 38 -27.45 3.11 5.81
N GLY A 39 -26.51 2.49 6.45
CA GLY A 39 -26.21 1.07 6.27
C GLY A 39 -24.75 0.85 6.56
N GLY A 40 -24.42 0.38 7.77
CA GLY A 40 -23.05 0.12 8.19
C GLY A 40 -22.35 -0.91 7.30
N LEU A 41 -21.03 -0.99 7.42
CA LEU A 41 -20.21 -2.02 6.76
C LEU A 41 -20.56 -3.41 7.28
N ASP A 42 -20.74 -4.35 6.38
CA ASP A 42 -20.87 -5.78 6.72
C ASP A 42 -19.49 -6.41 6.82
N TYR A 43 -18.93 -6.40 8.03
CA TYR A 43 -17.59 -6.95 8.27
C TYR A 43 -17.50 -8.47 8.09
N ALA A 44 -18.62 -9.19 8.30
CA ALA A 44 -18.64 -10.65 8.28
C ALA A 44 -18.72 -11.22 6.85
N ASN A 45 -19.44 -10.55 5.96
CA ASN A 45 -19.69 -11.00 4.59
C ASN A 45 -18.99 -10.11 3.53
N ALA A 46 -17.97 -9.38 3.94
CA ALA A 46 -17.27 -8.48 3.05
C ALA A 46 -16.53 -9.24 1.92
N ILE A 47 -16.67 -8.75 0.71
CA ILE A 47 -16.14 -9.35 -0.53
C ILE A 47 -14.68 -8.96 -0.69
N PRO A 48 -13.76 -9.91 -0.89
CA PRO A 48 -12.36 -9.57 -1.13
C PRO A 48 -12.19 -8.89 -2.49
N MET A 49 -11.46 -7.77 -2.50
CA MET A 49 -10.97 -7.21 -3.75
C MET A 49 -9.86 -8.10 -4.29
N ASP A 50 -9.91 -8.32 -5.57
CA ASP A 50 -8.92 -9.12 -6.30
C ASP A 50 -8.79 -8.56 -7.70
N ILE A 51 -7.58 -8.18 -8.07
CA ILE A 51 -7.26 -7.84 -9.45
C ILE A 51 -6.42 -8.97 -10.03
N ARG A 52 -7.00 -9.60 -11.03
CA ARG A 52 -6.32 -10.64 -11.79
C ARG A 52 -5.60 -10.06 -12.97
N ALA A 53 -4.38 -10.52 -13.18
CA ALA A 53 -3.63 -10.18 -14.37
C ALA A 53 -4.43 -10.57 -15.63
N THR A 54 -4.56 -9.64 -16.55
CA THR A 54 -5.21 -9.86 -17.85
C THR A 54 -4.21 -10.20 -18.96
N PHE A 55 -2.92 -10.24 -18.62
CA PHE A 55 -1.80 -10.64 -19.47
C PHE A 55 -1.29 -12.03 -19.07
N SER A 56 -0.56 -12.69 -19.97
CA SER A 56 0.05 -13.99 -19.72
C SER A 56 1.41 -13.84 -19.02
N GLU A 57 1.91 -14.92 -18.40
CA GLU A 57 3.28 -14.98 -17.85
C GLU A 57 4.35 -14.61 -18.87
N ALA A 58 4.15 -14.95 -20.15
CA ALA A 58 5.08 -14.60 -21.23
C ALA A 58 5.22 -13.10 -21.47
N ALA A 59 4.27 -12.30 -21.00
CA ALA A 59 4.35 -10.84 -21.08
C ALA A 59 5.26 -10.25 -19.99
N VAL A 60 5.61 -11.02 -18.96
CA VAL A 60 6.48 -10.58 -17.86
C VAL A 60 7.94 -10.84 -18.24
N GLN A 61 8.73 -9.79 -18.21
CA GLN A 61 10.16 -9.86 -18.53
C GLN A 61 10.99 -9.31 -17.38
N ARG A 62 12.06 -10.02 -17.03
CA ARG A 62 13.04 -9.49 -16.07
C ARG A 62 13.66 -8.20 -16.63
N VAL A 63 13.90 -7.27 -15.76
CA VAL A 63 14.64 -6.06 -16.09
C VAL A 63 16.11 -6.43 -16.25
N THR A 64 16.62 -6.34 -17.47
CA THR A 64 18.02 -6.67 -17.80
C THR A 64 18.95 -5.46 -17.75
N GLU A 65 18.37 -4.25 -17.75
CA GLU A 65 19.11 -2.99 -17.66
C GLU A 65 18.65 -2.22 -16.40
N PRO A 66 19.54 -1.44 -15.78
CA PRO A 66 19.16 -0.60 -14.66
C PRO A 66 18.05 0.38 -15.06
N VAL A 67 16.84 0.20 -14.53
CA VAL A 67 15.77 1.17 -14.70
C VAL A 67 15.86 2.21 -13.59
N SER A 68 16.12 3.45 -13.97
CA SER A 68 16.11 4.58 -13.06
C SER A 68 14.69 5.10 -12.93
N PHE A 69 14.15 5.11 -11.71
CA PHE A 69 12.89 5.79 -11.37
C PHE A 69 13.10 7.23 -10.89
N GLY A 70 14.28 7.77 -11.04
CA GLY A 70 14.72 8.99 -10.38
C GLY A 70 15.60 8.72 -9.14
N GLU A 71 15.89 9.76 -8.36
CA GLU A 71 16.70 9.61 -7.15
C GLU A 71 15.92 8.85 -6.05
N PRO A 72 16.49 7.76 -5.53
CA PRO A 72 15.89 7.03 -4.43
C PRO A 72 15.70 7.90 -3.19
N GLY A 73 14.53 7.77 -2.54
CA GLY A 73 14.27 8.49 -1.32
C GLY A 73 13.52 7.65 -0.31
N VAL A 74 13.55 8.07 0.96
CA VAL A 74 12.91 7.37 2.07
C VAL A 74 12.37 8.33 3.12
N SER A 75 11.19 8.03 3.66
CA SER A 75 10.59 8.69 4.82
C SER A 75 10.54 7.69 5.98
N PRO A 76 11.09 8.03 7.17
CA PRO A 76 11.13 7.08 8.30
C PRO A 76 9.74 6.85 8.91
N GLY A 77 9.58 5.70 9.57
CA GLY A 77 8.41 5.34 10.36
C GLY A 77 8.53 5.71 11.84
N ALA A 78 7.50 5.39 12.62
CA ALA A 78 7.47 5.57 14.08
C ALA A 78 6.63 4.52 14.80
N LYS A 79 6.95 4.25 16.09
CA LYS A 79 6.31 3.18 16.87
C LYS A 79 4.89 3.47 17.35
N GLY A 80 4.46 4.72 17.43
CA GLY A 80 3.20 5.09 18.08
C GLY A 80 3.19 4.79 19.58
N ASN A 81 2.05 4.99 20.26
CA ASN A 81 1.92 4.75 21.70
C ASN A 81 1.56 3.31 22.09
N GLY A 82 1.13 2.48 21.13
CA GLY A 82 0.82 1.07 21.36
C GLY A 82 -0.47 0.79 22.15
N GLU A 83 -1.31 1.80 22.35
CA GLU A 83 -2.54 1.68 23.12
C GLU A 83 -3.60 0.82 22.43
N LYS A 84 -4.18 -0.12 23.16
CA LYS A 84 -5.19 -1.05 22.65
C LYS A 84 -6.59 -0.65 23.12
N LEU A 85 -7.59 -0.83 22.24
CA LEU A 85 -9.01 -0.57 22.56
C LEU A 85 -9.86 -1.84 22.63
N HIS A 86 -9.46 -2.92 21.94
CA HIS A 86 -10.16 -4.21 21.92
C HIS A 86 -11.64 -4.14 21.53
N GLU A 87 -11.97 -3.34 20.52
CA GLU A 87 -13.33 -3.20 20.04
C GLU A 87 -13.87 -4.49 19.42
N TYR A 88 -15.09 -4.85 19.81
CA TYR A 88 -15.84 -5.96 19.22
C TYR A 88 -16.62 -5.44 17.99
N LEU A 89 -16.55 -6.16 16.88
CA LEU A 89 -17.18 -5.77 15.62
C LEU A 89 -18.37 -6.67 15.22
N GLY A 90 -18.54 -7.81 15.87
CA GLY A 90 -19.63 -8.75 15.58
C GLY A 90 -19.20 -10.22 15.63
N GLU A 91 -20.17 -11.09 15.53
CA GLU A 91 -19.93 -12.54 15.41
C GLU A 91 -19.34 -12.84 14.03
N VAL A 92 -18.50 -13.84 14.00
CA VAL A 92 -18.15 -14.50 12.75
C VAL A 92 -19.37 -15.39 12.43
N GLY A 93 -20.10 -15.08 11.35
CA GLY A 93 -21.17 -15.94 10.86
C GLY A 93 -20.64 -17.36 10.70
N THR A 94 -21.46 -18.38 10.42
CA THR A 94 -21.12 -19.81 10.44
C THR A 94 -19.74 -20.11 9.86
N VAL A 95 -18.69 -19.80 10.60
CA VAL A 95 -17.32 -20.10 10.22
C VAL A 95 -17.15 -21.58 10.42
N VAL A 96 -16.89 -22.25 9.34
CA VAL A 96 -16.19 -23.54 9.35
C VAL A 96 -15.09 -23.41 10.39
N SER A 97 -15.21 -24.19 11.45
CA SER A 97 -14.42 -24.06 12.66
C SER A 97 -12.95 -23.80 12.33
N MET A 98 -12.40 -22.72 12.86
CA MET A 98 -10.94 -22.52 12.91
C MET A 98 -10.30 -23.51 13.88
N GLN A 99 -10.82 -24.77 13.89
CA GLN A 99 -10.35 -25.84 14.73
C GLN A 99 -8.97 -26.24 14.27
N ASN A 100 -7.98 -26.02 15.15
CA ASN A 100 -6.69 -26.70 15.13
C ASN A 100 -6.10 -26.98 13.74
N VAL A 101 -6.31 -26.06 12.80
CA VAL A 101 -5.59 -26.11 11.53
C VAL A 101 -4.14 -25.95 11.92
N ALA A 102 -3.33 -26.95 11.61
CA ALA A 102 -1.89 -26.79 11.60
C ALA A 102 -1.60 -25.43 10.99
N VAL A 103 -0.75 -24.64 11.64
CA VAL A 103 -0.45 -23.28 11.16
C VAL A 103 -0.27 -23.35 9.65
N PRO A 104 -1.13 -22.70 8.86
CA PRO A 104 -0.98 -22.78 7.43
C PRO A 104 0.35 -22.12 7.08
N SER A 105 1.30 -22.92 6.70
CA SER A 105 2.53 -22.50 6.08
C SER A 105 2.59 -23.11 4.70
N GLU A 106 2.92 -22.32 3.72
CA GLU A 106 3.09 -22.78 2.35
C GLU A 106 4.43 -22.30 1.81
N HIS A 107 5.15 -23.20 1.14
CA HIS A 107 6.45 -22.94 0.56
C HIS A 107 6.42 -23.23 -0.93
N GLY A 108 6.86 -22.28 -1.72
CA GLY A 108 7.05 -22.46 -3.16
C GLY A 108 8.51 -22.57 -3.53
N THR A 109 8.80 -23.41 -4.50
CA THR A 109 10.16 -23.63 -5.02
C THR A 109 10.30 -23.35 -6.51
N ALA A 110 9.16 -23.06 -7.19
CA ALA A 110 9.16 -22.68 -8.59
C ALA A 110 9.74 -21.26 -8.75
N ASN A 111 9.65 -20.66 -9.88
CA ASN A 111 10.28 -19.42 -10.32
C ASN A 111 10.75 -18.43 -9.24
N ARG A 112 9.91 -18.18 -8.21
CA ARG A 112 10.19 -17.29 -7.06
C ARG A 112 9.87 -18.01 -5.76
N PRO A 113 10.91 -18.51 -5.05
CA PRO A 113 10.73 -19.14 -3.74
C PRO A 113 10.05 -18.20 -2.74
N TYR A 114 9.16 -18.76 -1.92
CA TYR A 114 8.43 -18.00 -0.91
C TYR A 114 8.11 -18.86 0.31
N ALA A 115 7.77 -18.18 1.42
CA ALA A 115 7.19 -18.81 2.60
C ALA A 115 6.04 -17.94 3.10
N THR A 116 4.80 -18.42 2.97
CA THR A 116 3.61 -17.77 3.50
C THR A 116 3.20 -18.43 4.81
N THR A 117 3.01 -17.64 5.87
CA THR A 117 2.64 -18.13 7.20
C THR A 117 1.65 -17.20 7.89
N ARG A 118 0.87 -17.74 8.83
CA ARG A 118 0.07 -16.90 9.72
C ARG A 118 0.98 -16.11 10.66
N VAL A 119 0.72 -14.81 10.84
CA VAL A 119 1.47 -13.98 11.79
C VAL A 119 1.23 -14.41 13.25
N ASP A 120 -0.02 -14.72 13.61
CA ASP A 120 -0.39 -15.22 14.92
C ASP A 120 -0.23 -16.75 15.00
N MET A 121 0.92 -17.22 15.48
CA MET A 121 1.26 -18.64 15.58
C MET A 121 1.42 -19.09 17.03
N PHE A 122 1.17 -20.35 17.32
CA PHE A 122 1.44 -21.01 18.60
C PHE A 122 0.93 -20.25 19.85
N GLY A 123 -0.25 -19.63 19.74
CA GLY A 123 -0.80 -18.80 20.81
C GLY A 123 -0.15 -17.43 20.98
N GLN A 124 0.87 -17.14 20.20
CA GLN A 124 1.45 -15.80 20.12
C GLN A 124 0.50 -14.86 19.37
N ARG A 125 0.44 -13.62 19.80
CA ARG A 125 -0.42 -12.60 19.20
C ARG A 125 0.45 -11.49 18.59
N LEU A 126 1.28 -11.88 17.64
CA LEU A 126 2.29 -11.03 17.02
C LEU A 126 1.66 -9.94 16.13
N SER A 127 0.49 -10.22 15.52
CA SER A 127 -0.24 -9.22 14.75
C SER A 127 -0.56 -7.95 15.55
N ARG A 128 -0.61 -8.05 16.90
CA ARG A 128 -0.90 -6.94 17.82
C ARG A 128 0.34 -6.30 18.42
N LYS A 129 1.50 -6.69 17.97
CA LYS A 129 2.78 -6.11 18.38
C LYS A 129 3.37 -5.27 17.25
N PHE A 130 4.15 -4.28 17.63
CA PHE A 130 4.97 -3.55 16.67
C PHE A 130 6.03 -4.50 16.07
N PRO A 131 6.28 -4.47 14.75
CA PRO A 131 5.69 -3.57 13.75
C PRO A 131 4.40 -4.09 13.10
N ASN A 132 4.01 -5.36 13.25
CA ASN A 132 2.84 -5.96 12.58
C ASN A 132 1.54 -5.16 12.76
N ARG A 133 1.32 -4.60 13.97
CA ARG A 133 0.07 -3.88 14.30
C ARG A 133 -0.20 -2.64 13.44
N ILE A 134 0.78 -2.20 12.65
CA ILE A 134 0.66 -1.08 11.72
C ILE A 134 -0.15 -1.48 10.48
N THR A 135 -0.06 -2.76 10.08
CA THR A 135 -0.88 -3.34 9.01
C THR A 135 -2.28 -3.65 9.52
N GLY A 136 -3.27 -3.46 8.68
CA GLY A 136 -4.67 -3.68 9.02
C GLY A 136 -5.52 -4.06 7.82
N LYS A 137 -6.77 -4.41 8.11
CA LYS A 137 -7.79 -4.70 7.11
C LYS A 137 -8.53 -3.40 6.76
N LEU A 138 -8.79 -3.20 5.49
CA LEU A 138 -9.52 -2.05 4.96
C LEU A 138 -10.88 -2.53 4.46
N PHE A 139 -11.94 -1.95 5.00
CA PHE A 139 -13.32 -2.16 4.57
C PHE A 139 -13.86 -0.93 3.87
N PHE A 140 -14.68 -1.10 2.85
CA PHE A 140 -15.30 0.01 2.12
C PHE A 140 -16.56 -0.42 1.37
N LYS A 141 -17.33 0.55 0.87
CA LYS A 141 -18.49 0.32 0.02
C LYS A 141 -18.16 0.50 -1.46
N LYS A 142 -18.53 -0.51 -2.25
CA LYS A 142 -18.69 -0.43 -3.70
C LYS A 142 -20.18 -0.64 -4.03
N GLY A 143 -20.89 0.45 -4.31
CA GLY A 143 -22.36 0.40 -4.36
C GLY A 143 -22.95 0.09 -2.98
N THR A 144 -23.75 -0.96 -2.88
CA THR A 144 -24.36 -1.45 -1.64
C THR A 144 -23.51 -2.45 -0.88
N ASP A 145 -22.55 -3.09 -1.57
CA ASP A 145 -21.79 -4.20 -1.02
C ASP A 145 -20.57 -3.71 -0.25
N THR A 146 -20.18 -4.45 0.76
CA THR A 146 -18.95 -4.23 1.51
C THR A 146 -17.82 -5.03 0.90
N TYR A 147 -16.73 -4.35 0.59
CA TYR A 147 -15.50 -4.95 0.07
C TYR A 147 -14.37 -4.84 1.08
N VAL A 148 -13.32 -5.65 0.89
CA VAL A 148 -12.12 -5.64 1.72
C VAL A 148 -10.85 -5.64 0.91
N CYS A 149 -9.88 -4.93 1.44
CA CYS A 149 -8.47 -4.90 1.07
C CYS A 149 -7.61 -5.00 2.33
N SER A 150 -6.31 -4.97 2.15
CA SER A 150 -5.30 -4.72 3.17
C SER A 150 -4.75 -3.29 3.03
N ALA A 151 -4.22 -2.75 4.11
CA ALA A 151 -3.64 -1.41 4.12
C ALA A 151 -2.65 -1.25 5.27
N SER A 152 -1.88 -0.17 5.28
CA SER A 152 -0.99 0.15 6.40
C SER A 152 -0.83 1.66 6.61
N SER A 153 -0.58 2.07 7.86
CA SER A 153 -0.27 3.47 8.16
C SER A 153 1.16 3.79 7.73
N ILE A 154 1.36 4.90 7.00
CA ILE A 154 2.68 5.40 6.58
C ILE A 154 2.99 6.81 7.12
N LYS A 155 2.02 7.44 7.76
CA LYS A 155 2.12 8.66 8.56
C LYS A 155 1.11 8.59 9.71
N LYS A 156 1.09 9.57 10.60
CA LYS A 156 0.13 9.61 11.72
C LYS A 156 -1.31 9.35 11.30
N GLY A 157 -1.77 10.07 10.28
CA GLY A 157 -3.14 10.01 9.79
C GLY A 157 -3.26 9.60 8.32
N ILE A 158 -2.20 9.07 7.70
CA ILE A 158 -2.22 8.61 6.31
C ILE A 158 -2.05 7.09 6.26
N VAL A 159 -2.96 6.44 5.58
CA VAL A 159 -2.97 5.00 5.31
C VAL A 159 -2.78 4.77 3.83
N VAL A 160 -1.82 3.93 3.45
CA VAL A 160 -1.56 3.53 2.07
C VAL A 160 -2.25 2.21 1.76
N THR A 161 -2.75 2.09 0.54
CA THR A 161 -3.33 0.88 -0.05
C THR A 161 -3.18 0.92 -1.56
N ALA A 162 -3.68 -0.07 -2.28
CA ALA A 162 -3.77 -0.02 -3.74
C ALA A 162 -4.87 0.96 -4.20
N ALA A 163 -4.66 1.63 -5.33
CA ALA A 163 -5.65 2.57 -5.86
C ALA A 163 -6.96 1.87 -6.24
N HIS A 164 -6.91 0.61 -6.70
CA HIS A 164 -8.11 -0.17 -6.99
C HIS A 164 -8.98 -0.49 -5.75
N CYS A 165 -8.45 -0.29 -4.53
CA CYS A 165 -9.22 -0.35 -3.28
C CYS A 165 -9.90 1.00 -2.96
N ILE A 166 -9.64 2.02 -3.76
CA ILE A 166 -10.10 3.40 -3.56
C ILE A 166 -10.99 3.87 -4.70
N TYR A 167 -10.66 3.54 -5.93
CA TYR A 167 -11.25 4.10 -7.13
C TYR A 167 -11.68 3.01 -8.12
N ASP A 168 -12.86 3.15 -8.67
CA ASP A 168 -13.41 2.28 -9.71
C ASP A 168 -13.17 2.91 -11.09
N ASN A 169 -12.15 2.46 -11.80
CA ASN A 169 -11.83 2.95 -13.15
C ASN A 169 -12.97 2.70 -14.14
N SER A 170 -13.74 1.62 -13.96
CA SER A 170 -14.83 1.30 -14.87
C SER A 170 -16.05 2.21 -14.70
N ALA A 171 -16.25 2.73 -13.52
CA ALA A 171 -17.34 3.62 -13.14
C ALA A 171 -16.89 5.09 -12.98
N ASP A 172 -15.60 5.36 -13.15
CA ASP A 172 -14.97 6.69 -13.01
C ASP A 172 -15.35 7.38 -11.70
N LYS A 173 -15.21 6.66 -10.59
CA LYS A 173 -15.62 7.19 -9.28
C LYS A 173 -14.90 6.55 -8.09
N PHE A 174 -14.79 7.33 -7.03
CA PHE A 174 -14.34 6.84 -5.74
C PHE A 174 -15.38 5.89 -5.12
N TYR A 175 -14.89 4.86 -4.42
CA TYR A 175 -15.69 4.09 -3.46
C TYR A 175 -16.04 4.98 -2.26
N THR A 176 -16.71 4.44 -1.26
CA THR A 176 -17.16 5.21 -0.09
C THR A 176 -16.96 4.43 1.22
N GLU A 177 -17.11 5.12 2.34
CA GLU A 177 -17.16 4.53 3.68
C GLU A 177 -15.94 3.70 4.07
N TRP A 178 -14.72 4.12 3.67
CA TRP A 178 -13.52 3.39 4.10
C TRP A 178 -13.37 3.42 5.61
N GLU A 179 -13.19 2.23 6.18
CA GLU A 179 -12.76 2.02 7.56
C GLU A 179 -11.50 1.15 7.62
N PHE A 180 -10.44 1.69 8.16
CA PHE A 180 -9.19 0.99 8.42
C PHE A 180 -9.17 0.42 9.82
N ILE A 181 -8.85 -0.87 9.96
CA ILE A 181 -8.82 -1.59 11.23
C ILE A 181 -7.42 -2.19 11.44
N PRO A 182 -6.52 -1.47 12.12
CA PRO A 182 -5.18 -1.96 12.41
C PRO A 182 -5.22 -3.25 13.23
N ALA A 183 -4.33 -4.20 12.91
CA ALA A 183 -4.22 -5.49 13.60
C ALA A 183 -5.56 -6.25 13.70
N PHE A 184 -6.46 -6.08 12.72
CA PHE A 184 -7.71 -6.82 12.66
C PHE A 184 -7.49 -8.32 12.85
N TYR A 185 -8.39 -8.97 13.53
CA TYR A 185 -8.43 -10.43 13.59
C TYR A 185 -9.83 -10.95 13.89
N ALA A 186 -10.07 -12.19 13.54
CA ALA A 186 -11.23 -12.94 14.01
C ALA A 186 -10.79 -14.13 14.85
N ASP A 187 -11.59 -14.47 15.83
CA ASP A 187 -11.42 -15.64 16.67
C ASP A 187 -12.80 -16.31 16.81
N SER A 188 -12.86 -17.61 16.57
CA SER A 188 -14.11 -18.38 16.62
C SER A 188 -14.81 -18.31 17.99
N LYS A 189 -14.05 -18.01 19.06
CA LYS A 189 -14.59 -17.88 20.42
C LYS A 189 -15.03 -16.46 20.77
N VAL A 190 -14.42 -15.45 20.15
CA VAL A 190 -14.60 -14.05 20.54
C VAL A 190 -15.03 -13.13 19.38
N GLY A 191 -15.28 -13.71 18.19
CA GLY A 191 -15.76 -12.98 17.02
C GLY A 191 -14.73 -12.02 16.39
N LEU A 192 -15.22 -11.06 15.63
CA LEU A 192 -14.40 -10.06 14.94
C LEU A 192 -13.90 -8.99 15.91
N LYS A 193 -12.63 -8.66 15.82
CA LYS A 193 -11.96 -7.74 16.76
C LYS A 193 -11.15 -6.65 16.05
N ALA A 194 -11.25 -5.46 16.61
CA ALA A 194 -10.43 -4.30 16.30
C ALA A 194 -9.60 -3.90 17.53
N PRO A 195 -8.40 -4.49 17.72
CA PRO A 195 -7.59 -4.27 18.94
C PRO A 195 -7.21 -2.81 19.17
N TYR A 196 -7.08 -2.05 18.10
CA TYR A 196 -6.73 -0.63 18.13
C TYR A 196 -7.88 0.26 17.66
N GLY A 197 -9.08 -0.30 17.53
CA GLY A 197 -10.28 0.38 17.05
C GLY A 197 -10.33 0.48 15.54
N LYS A 198 -11.41 1.07 15.03
CA LYS A 198 -11.67 1.29 13.61
C LYS A 198 -11.60 2.77 13.29
N TYR A 199 -10.96 3.11 12.20
CA TYR A 199 -10.72 4.48 11.77
C TYR A 199 -11.43 4.75 10.45
N LYS A 200 -12.33 5.73 10.43
CA LYS A 200 -13.00 6.20 9.21
C LYS A 200 -12.09 7.13 8.43
N SER A 201 -12.14 7.06 7.12
CA SER A 201 -11.46 8.04 6.28
C SER A 201 -12.19 9.38 6.28
N LEU A 202 -11.42 10.44 6.08
CA LEU A 202 -11.92 11.77 5.74
C LEU A 202 -12.00 11.93 4.22
N LYS A 203 -10.90 11.62 3.53
CA LYS A 203 -10.73 11.68 2.08
C LYS A 203 -9.87 10.53 1.58
N ALA A 204 -9.94 10.29 0.29
CA ALA A 204 -9.08 9.36 -0.43
C ALA A 204 -8.38 10.09 -1.58
N TRP A 205 -7.16 9.66 -1.92
CA TRP A 205 -6.33 10.24 -2.96
C TRP A 205 -5.74 9.15 -3.84
N VAL A 206 -5.78 9.35 -5.16
CA VAL A 206 -5.13 8.50 -6.16
C VAL A 206 -4.40 9.36 -7.19
N PRO A 207 -3.35 8.87 -7.86
CA PRO A 207 -2.79 9.55 -9.01
C PRO A 207 -3.84 9.71 -10.10
N SER A 208 -3.90 10.87 -10.77
CA SER A 208 -4.83 11.06 -11.89
C SER A 208 -4.54 10.10 -13.05
N ALA A 209 -3.28 9.71 -13.21
CA ALA A 209 -2.87 8.70 -14.18
C ALA A 209 -3.48 7.31 -13.91
N TYR A 210 -3.80 6.97 -12.65
CA TYR A 210 -4.55 5.76 -12.34
C TYR A 210 -6.01 5.87 -12.78
N ALA A 211 -6.65 7.01 -12.50
CA ALA A 211 -8.06 7.24 -12.80
C ALA A 211 -8.34 7.40 -14.31
N ASN A 212 -7.34 7.85 -15.08
CA ASN A 212 -7.41 8.02 -16.53
C ASN A 212 -6.38 7.13 -17.22
N PRO A 213 -6.49 5.80 -17.10
CA PRO A 213 -5.51 4.91 -17.68
C PRO A 213 -5.58 4.97 -19.20
N THR A 214 -4.43 5.17 -19.83
CA THR A 214 -4.28 4.92 -21.27
C THR A 214 -4.17 3.42 -21.55
N ASP A 215 -3.97 2.62 -20.51
CA ASP A 215 -3.61 1.21 -20.54
C ASP A 215 -4.37 0.36 -19.51
N ASN A 216 -3.99 -0.90 -19.40
CA ASN A 216 -4.58 -1.92 -18.57
C ASN A 216 -4.51 -1.59 -17.05
N VAL A 217 -5.34 -2.26 -16.25
CA VAL A 217 -5.48 -2.10 -14.78
C VAL A 217 -4.16 -2.30 -14.01
N VAL A 218 -3.26 -3.11 -14.54
CA VAL A 218 -1.89 -3.25 -14.02
C VAL A 218 -1.06 -2.11 -14.58
N ASN A 219 -1.11 -0.96 -13.93
CA ASN A 219 -0.33 0.20 -14.32
C ASN A 219 0.61 0.64 -13.18
N ASP A 220 1.53 1.52 -13.52
CA ASP A 220 2.54 2.05 -12.59
C ASP A 220 1.95 2.94 -11.48
N TYR A 221 0.61 3.08 -11.43
CA TYR A 221 -0.09 4.04 -10.57
C TYR A 221 -1.10 3.40 -9.63
N ASP A 222 -1.14 2.06 -9.49
CA ASP A 222 -2.06 1.38 -8.57
C ASP A 222 -1.65 1.54 -7.10
N VAL A 223 -1.51 2.78 -6.68
CA VAL A 223 -1.20 3.22 -5.32
C VAL A 223 -2.13 4.36 -4.94
N GLY A 224 -2.71 4.30 -3.75
CA GLY A 224 -3.50 5.41 -3.24
C GLY A 224 -3.40 5.53 -1.73
N VAL A 225 -3.86 6.65 -1.20
CA VAL A 225 -3.85 6.92 0.24
C VAL A 225 -5.20 7.37 0.74
N LEU A 226 -5.46 7.04 1.99
CA LEU A 226 -6.62 7.47 2.77
C LEU A 226 -6.15 8.44 3.86
N VAL A 227 -6.76 9.59 3.91
CA VAL A 227 -6.63 10.56 5.00
C VAL A 227 -7.62 10.17 6.09
N MET A 228 -7.12 9.81 7.27
CA MET A 228 -7.92 9.24 8.34
C MET A 228 -8.43 10.29 9.33
N LYS A 229 -9.60 10.04 9.92
CA LYS A 229 -10.13 10.82 11.05
C LYS A 229 -9.51 10.32 12.35
N LYS A 230 -9.37 11.22 13.32
CA LYS A 230 -9.05 10.83 14.70
C LYS A 230 -10.21 10.05 15.30
N ARG A 231 -9.85 9.16 16.20
CA ARG A 231 -10.81 8.41 17.01
C ARG A 231 -10.54 8.66 18.49
N PRO A 232 -11.58 8.94 19.29
CA PRO A 232 -11.41 9.06 20.72
C PRO A 232 -11.06 7.70 21.33
N ASN A 233 -10.17 7.70 22.30
CA ASN A 233 -10.02 6.61 23.24
C ASN A 233 -11.17 6.67 24.24
N PRO A 234 -12.00 5.62 24.39
CA PRO A 234 -13.12 5.62 25.30
C PRO A 234 -12.71 5.80 26.78
N ASP A 235 -11.49 5.37 27.14
CA ASP A 235 -11.03 5.41 28.54
C ASP A 235 -10.39 6.76 28.93
N THR A 236 -9.69 7.40 27.99
CA THR A 236 -8.96 8.65 28.27
C THR A 236 -9.57 9.89 27.60
N GLY A 237 -10.49 9.69 26.65
CA GLY A 237 -11.03 10.77 25.81
C GLY A 237 -10.05 11.35 24.78
N THR A 238 -8.81 10.88 24.74
CA THR A 238 -7.78 11.37 23.81
C THR A 238 -8.10 10.98 22.37
N ASN A 239 -8.16 11.97 21.48
CA ASN A 239 -8.36 11.76 20.05
C ASN A 239 -7.03 11.48 19.35
N MET A 240 -6.89 10.32 18.70
CA MET A 240 -5.66 9.89 18.04
C MET A 240 -5.92 9.38 16.63
N TYR A 241 -4.96 9.62 15.73
CA TYR A 241 -4.90 8.98 14.44
C TYR A 241 -4.43 7.52 14.55
N PRO A 242 -4.66 6.67 13.53
CA PRO A 242 -4.21 5.27 13.58
C PRO A 242 -2.70 5.16 13.80
N GLY A 243 -1.89 5.94 13.07
CA GLY A 243 -0.43 5.90 13.19
C GLY A 243 0.11 6.44 14.52
N GLU A 244 -0.58 7.37 15.18
CA GLU A 244 -0.21 7.78 16.55
C GLU A 244 -0.39 6.64 17.55
N ARG A 245 -1.38 5.79 17.33
CA ARG A 245 -1.70 4.68 18.20
C ARG A 245 -0.88 3.43 17.93
N THR A 246 -0.84 2.98 16.67
CA THR A 246 -0.17 1.73 16.29
C THR A 246 1.27 1.90 15.86
N GLY A 247 1.69 3.12 15.57
CA GLY A 247 2.86 3.42 14.78
C GLY A 247 2.53 3.52 13.30
N PHE A 248 3.51 3.89 12.52
CA PHE A 248 3.42 3.91 11.07
C PHE A 248 4.75 3.46 10.47
N TYR A 249 4.69 2.77 9.35
CA TYR A 249 5.86 2.39 8.58
C TYR A 249 6.51 3.61 7.94
N GLY A 250 7.81 3.54 7.74
CA GLY A 250 8.44 4.37 6.75
C GLY A 250 8.02 3.96 5.34
N TYR A 251 8.27 4.78 4.34
CA TYR A 251 8.10 4.40 2.94
C TYR A 251 9.26 4.89 2.09
N GLY A 252 9.66 4.05 1.15
CA GLY A 252 10.75 4.33 0.21
C GLY A 252 10.23 4.34 -1.22
N TRP A 253 10.81 5.16 -2.07
CA TRP A 253 10.40 5.32 -3.47
C TRP A 253 11.60 5.34 -4.42
N ASN A 254 11.34 5.22 -5.72
CA ASN A 254 12.34 5.21 -6.79
C ASN A 254 13.39 4.10 -6.64
N GLY A 255 12.94 2.90 -6.25
CA GLY A 255 13.82 1.74 -6.12
C GLY A 255 14.67 1.73 -4.85
N TRP A 256 14.31 2.50 -3.84
CA TRP A 256 14.98 2.46 -2.54
C TRP A 256 15.04 1.03 -1.97
N GLY A 257 16.20 0.63 -1.48
CA GLY A 257 16.41 -0.70 -0.90
C GLY A 257 16.71 -1.82 -1.91
N TYR A 258 16.42 -1.64 -3.19
CA TYR A 258 16.79 -2.61 -4.21
C TYR A 258 18.25 -2.50 -4.60
N THR A 259 18.91 -3.64 -4.73
CA THR A 259 20.25 -3.73 -5.27
C THR A 259 20.19 -4.29 -6.69
N ASN A 260 21.14 -3.92 -7.53
CA ASN A 260 21.31 -4.56 -8.83
C ASN A 260 21.68 -6.02 -8.60
N GLY A 261 20.91 -6.93 -9.17
CA GLY A 261 21.24 -8.35 -9.19
C GLY A 261 22.53 -8.63 -9.96
N LEU A 262 23.10 -9.79 -9.73
CA LEU A 262 24.24 -10.28 -10.50
C LEU A 262 23.83 -10.47 -11.96
N ASN A 263 24.06 -9.48 -12.78
CA ASN A 263 23.83 -9.38 -14.22
C ASN A 263 22.39 -9.07 -14.70
N ASP A 264 21.35 -9.08 -13.84
CA ASP A 264 19.98 -9.20 -14.32
C ASP A 264 18.98 -8.27 -13.62
N GLY A 265 19.32 -7.06 -13.30
CA GLY A 265 18.34 -6.11 -12.76
C GLY A 265 18.33 -6.00 -11.24
N SER A 266 17.30 -5.38 -10.68
CA SER A 266 17.22 -5.04 -9.25
C SER A 266 16.45 -6.08 -8.47
N ILE A 267 17.02 -6.54 -7.37
CA ILE A 267 16.44 -7.54 -6.45
C ILE A 267 16.39 -7.01 -5.02
N GLY A 268 15.49 -7.56 -4.23
CA GLY A 268 15.39 -7.25 -2.82
C GLY A 268 14.62 -8.31 -2.06
N LEU A 269 14.83 -8.42 -0.76
CA LEU A 269 14.07 -9.30 0.11
C LEU A 269 12.85 -8.56 0.63
N ILE A 270 11.66 -9.11 0.37
CA ILE A 270 10.38 -8.52 0.77
C ILE A 270 9.73 -9.37 1.85
N HIS A 271 9.23 -8.68 2.87
CA HIS A 271 8.25 -9.17 3.81
C HIS A 271 6.89 -8.56 3.48
N GLN A 272 5.97 -9.37 2.95
CA GLN A 272 4.60 -8.96 2.61
C GLN A 272 3.68 -9.24 3.80
N LEU A 273 2.74 -8.33 4.07
CA LEU A 273 1.69 -8.55 5.06
C LEU A 273 0.31 -8.31 4.43
N GLY A 274 -0.67 -9.14 4.79
CA GLY A 274 -2.02 -8.99 4.24
C GLY A 274 -3.06 -9.84 4.92
N TYR A 275 -4.29 -9.77 4.36
CA TYR A 275 -5.46 -10.53 4.82
C TYR A 275 -6.09 -11.31 3.66
N PRO A 276 -5.33 -12.25 3.05
CA PRO A 276 -5.80 -13.01 1.90
C PRO A 276 -6.88 -14.00 2.28
N VAL A 277 -7.91 -14.16 1.44
CA VAL A 277 -8.98 -15.15 1.68
C VAL A 277 -8.51 -16.58 1.49
N SER A 278 -7.42 -16.81 0.78
CA SER A 278 -6.81 -18.14 0.64
C SER A 278 -6.34 -18.75 1.97
N HIS A 279 -6.07 -17.90 2.96
CA HIS A 279 -5.62 -18.30 4.28
C HIS A 279 -6.55 -17.74 5.35
N ASP A 280 -7.04 -18.62 6.22
CA ASP A 280 -7.93 -18.22 7.33
C ASP A 280 -9.12 -17.34 6.89
N HIS A 281 -9.57 -17.48 5.64
CA HIS A 281 -10.67 -16.69 5.07
C HIS A 281 -10.47 -15.17 5.18
N GLY A 282 -9.20 -14.70 5.23
CA GLY A 282 -8.87 -13.30 5.45
C GLY A 282 -9.16 -12.79 6.86
N TRP A 283 -9.38 -13.69 7.84
CA TRP A 283 -9.65 -13.35 9.23
C TRP A 283 -8.40 -13.14 10.09
N GLN A 284 -7.27 -13.62 9.62
CA GLN A 284 -5.98 -13.52 10.29
C GLN A 284 -4.96 -12.88 9.37
N MET A 285 -4.08 -12.08 9.94
CA MET A 285 -2.96 -11.52 9.20
C MET A 285 -2.00 -12.62 8.76
N GLN A 286 -1.64 -12.61 7.50
CA GLN A 286 -0.61 -13.46 6.92
C GLN A 286 0.66 -12.67 6.68
N ALA A 287 1.77 -13.36 6.72
CA ALA A 287 3.09 -12.87 6.33
C ALA A 287 3.65 -13.74 5.23
N ASN A 288 4.32 -13.16 4.27
CA ASN A 288 4.98 -13.88 3.20
C ASN A 288 6.38 -13.29 2.96
N ASP A 289 7.38 -14.14 2.98
CA ASP A 289 8.77 -13.79 2.71
C ASP A 289 9.19 -14.32 1.35
N SER A 290 9.72 -13.45 0.51
CA SER A 290 10.19 -13.81 -0.82
C SER A 290 11.23 -12.83 -1.34
N GLN A 291 12.06 -13.30 -2.25
CA GLN A 291 12.94 -12.43 -3.02
C GLN A 291 12.16 -11.78 -4.16
N ALA A 292 12.11 -10.46 -4.14
CA ALA A 292 11.45 -9.67 -5.18
C ALA A 292 12.41 -9.33 -6.33
N GLU A 293 11.85 -9.28 -7.52
CA GLU A 293 12.52 -8.80 -8.72
C GLU A 293 11.72 -7.67 -9.35
N LYS A 294 12.39 -6.67 -9.91
CA LYS A 294 11.77 -5.72 -10.83
C LYS A 294 11.56 -6.40 -12.17
N VAL A 295 10.37 -6.22 -12.71
CA VAL A 295 9.97 -6.75 -14.02
C VAL A 295 9.31 -5.66 -14.85
N THR A 296 9.36 -5.81 -16.16
CA THR A 296 8.49 -5.10 -17.09
C THR A 296 7.38 -6.02 -17.53
N VAL A 297 6.18 -5.50 -17.62
CA VAL A 297 5.00 -6.21 -18.12
C VAL A 297 4.64 -5.61 -19.49
N ASN A 298 4.69 -6.42 -20.53
CA ASN A 298 4.25 -6.01 -21.86
C ASN A 298 2.73 -6.08 -21.93
N LEU A 299 2.09 -4.92 -22.01
CA LEU A 299 0.63 -4.77 -22.07
C LEU A 299 0.09 -4.80 -23.51
N GLY A 300 0.96 -4.98 -24.50
CA GLY A 300 0.63 -4.95 -25.93
C GLY A 300 0.68 -3.54 -26.51
N SER A 301 0.57 -3.44 -27.83
CA SER A 301 0.61 -2.16 -28.59
C SER A 301 1.83 -1.27 -28.30
N GLY A 302 2.93 -1.86 -27.84
CA GLY A 302 4.14 -1.13 -27.46
C GLY A 302 4.15 -0.55 -26.04
N ASN A 303 3.10 -0.77 -25.27
CA ASN A 303 2.97 -0.29 -23.90
C ASN A 303 3.57 -1.28 -22.90
N THR A 304 4.28 -0.76 -21.92
CA THR A 304 4.88 -1.54 -20.83
C THR A 304 4.57 -0.90 -19.49
N ALA A 305 4.36 -1.71 -18.47
CA ALA A 305 4.29 -1.27 -17.07
C ALA A 305 5.45 -1.85 -16.28
N MET A 306 5.87 -1.14 -15.25
CA MET A 306 6.83 -1.63 -14.27
C MET A 306 6.10 -2.31 -13.12
N ALA A 307 6.60 -3.44 -12.69
CA ALA A 307 6.10 -4.13 -11.51
C ALA A 307 7.26 -4.69 -10.69
N ILE A 308 6.95 -5.04 -9.47
CA ILE A 308 7.78 -5.89 -8.62
C ILE A 308 7.02 -7.20 -8.46
N MET A 309 7.71 -8.34 -8.56
CA MET A 309 7.11 -9.65 -8.40
C MET A 309 7.79 -10.45 -7.31
N ILE A 310 6.99 -11.19 -6.55
CA ILE A 310 7.41 -12.16 -5.53
C ILE A 310 6.68 -13.49 -5.73
N GLY A 311 7.26 -14.55 -5.20
CA GLY A 311 6.50 -15.76 -4.90
C GLY A 311 5.55 -15.47 -3.72
N SER A 312 4.29 -15.87 -3.84
CA SER A 312 3.28 -15.65 -2.81
C SER A 312 2.07 -16.54 -3.03
N ARG A 313 1.50 -17.04 -1.93
CA ARG A 313 0.22 -17.77 -1.93
C ARG A 313 -0.96 -16.87 -1.51
N GLU A 314 -0.71 -15.61 -1.25
CA GLU A 314 -1.77 -14.69 -0.91
C GLU A 314 -2.68 -14.43 -2.13
N THR A 315 -3.96 -14.21 -1.89
CA THR A 315 -4.98 -14.00 -2.93
C THR A 315 -5.81 -12.75 -2.63
N GLY A 316 -6.98 -12.63 -3.23
CA GLY A 316 -7.92 -11.53 -3.00
C GLY A 316 -8.09 -11.20 -1.51
N GLY A 317 -8.17 -9.92 -1.20
CA GLY A 317 -8.12 -9.37 0.15
C GLY A 317 -6.73 -8.93 0.59
N SER A 318 -5.62 -9.47 0.04
CA SER A 318 -4.27 -8.97 0.27
C SER A 318 -3.97 -7.67 -0.49
N SER A 319 -4.78 -7.31 -1.48
CA SER A 319 -4.72 -6.05 -2.23
C SER A 319 -4.44 -4.85 -1.34
N GLY A 320 -3.43 -4.05 -1.65
CA GLY A 320 -3.01 -2.90 -0.85
C GLY A 320 -2.17 -3.23 0.38
N GLY A 321 -1.92 -4.51 0.67
CA GLY A 321 -1.03 -4.95 1.73
C GLY A 321 0.41 -4.50 1.49
N PRO A 322 1.15 -4.08 2.54
CA PRO A 322 2.47 -3.51 2.39
C PRO A 322 3.52 -4.56 2.03
N TRP A 323 4.45 -4.19 1.14
CA TRP A 323 5.68 -4.91 0.86
C TRP A 323 6.83 -4.17 1.51
N LEU A 324 7.48 -4.82 2.49
CA LEU A 324 8.38 -4.19 3.45
C LEU A 324 9.81 -4.63 3.22
N PHE A 325 10.73 -3.66 3.20
CA PHE A 325 12.15 -3.89 3.40
C PHE A 325 12.54 -3.72 4.87
N ASN A 326 13.62 -4.41 5.27
CA ASN A 326 14.20 -4.29 6.60
C ASN A 326 13.17 -4.47 7.71
N TYR A 327 12.31 -5.47 7.57
CA TYR A 327 11.22 -5.72 8.50
C TYR A 327 11.73 -6.23 9.85
N GLY A 328 11.17 -5.67 10.92
CA GLY A 328 11.49 -6.04 12.28
C GLY A 328 12.74 -5.35 12.83
N GLN A 329 13.38 -5.99 13.79
CA GLN A 329 14.60 -5.46 14.39
C GLN A 329 15.82 -5.97 13.63
N ILE A 330 16.64 -5.04 13.13
CA ILE A 330 17.91 -5.36 12.53
C ILE A 330 18.95 -5.44 13.62
N GLY A 331 19.63 -6.59 13.72
CA GLY A 331 20.74 -6.78 14.65
C GLY A 331 21.91 -5.86 14.29
N ALA A 332 22.43 -5.14 15.27
CA ALA A 332 23.68 -4.40 15.11
C ALA A 332 24.86 -5.29 15.52
N LEU A 333 25.92 -5.28 14.72
CA LEU A 333 27.19 -5.87 15.13
C LEU A 333 27.84 -4.95 16.17
N SER A 334 28.16 -5.51 17.35
CA SER A 334 28.77 -4.77 18.45
C SER A 334 30.06 -4.06 18.01
N GLY A 335 30.14 -2.78 18.34
CA GLY A 335 31.35 -1.98 18.10
C GLY A 335 31.56 -1.48 16.67
N THR A 336 30.61 -1.71 15.77
CA THR A 336 30.64 -1.21 14.41
C THR A 336 29.30 -0.63 13.98
N SER A 337 29.27 0.22 12.95
CA SER A 337 28.02 0.64 12.30
C SER A 337 27.48 -0.41 11.31
N ALA A 338 28.24 -1.46 11.02
CA ALA A 338 27.80 -2.56 10.17
C ALA A 338 26.64 -3.31 10.82
N GLY A 339 25.58 -3.55 10.08
CA GLY A 339 24.34 -4.16 10.59
C GLY A 339 23.42 -3.19 11.36
N THR A 340 23.81 -1.95 11.57
CA THR A 340 22.92 -0.90 12.07
C THR A 340 22.28 -0.20 10.87
N TYR A 341 20.97 -0.35 10.73
CA TYR A 341 20.24 0.31 9.67
C TYR A 341 19.13 1.18 10.29
N PRO A 342 19.19 2.50 10.13
CA PRO A 342 18.23 3.41 10.77
C PRO A 342 16.82 3.33 10.18
N ASN A 343 16.71 2.86 8.93
CA ASN A 343 15.45 2.76 8.21
C ASN A 343 15.00 1.30 8.16
N ASN A 344 14.28 0.85 9.17
CA ASN A 344 13.59 -0.43 9.21
C ASN A 344 12.09 -0.27 8.97
N ASP A 345 11.42 -1.35 8.63
CA ASP A 345 9.98 -1.37 8.40
C ASP A 345 9.55 -0.36 7.32
N ILE A 346 10.21 -0.41 6.14
CA ILE A 346 9.98 0.51 5.04
C ILE A 346 9.11 -0.13 3.95
N VAL A 347 7.92 0.43 3.72
CA VAL A 347 7.06 0.03 2.60
C VAL A 347 7.65 0.57 1.29
N VAL A 348 7.81 -0.30 0.30
CA VAL A 348 8.34 0.07 -1.03
C VAL A 348 7.35 -0.20 -2.16
N ALA A 349 6.26 -0.92 -1.84
CA ALA A 349 5.19 -1.23 -2.76
C ALA A 349 3.95 -1.70 -1.99
N VAL A 350 2.83 -1.83 -2.68
CA VAL A 350 1.61 -2.47 -2.17
C VAL A 350 1.14 -3.55 -3.15
N THR A 351 0.58 -4.64 -2.62
CA THR A 351 0.01 -5.71 -3.44
C THR A 351 -1.02 -5.14 -4.41
N SER A 352 -0.81 -5.37 -5.71
CA SER A 352 -1.67 -4.85 -6.77
C SER A 352 -2.46 -5.95 -7.49
N TRP A 353 -1.80 -7.03 -7.91
CA TRP A 353 -2.43 -8.06 -8.72
C TRP A 353 -1.84 -9.46 -8.45
N GLY A 354 -2.54 -10.49 -8.92
CA GLY A 354 -2.09 -11.87 -8.91
C GLY A 354 -2.55 -12.61 -10.17
N TRP A 355 -2.11 -13.83 -10.35
CA TRP A 355 -2.56 -14.67 -11.46
C TRP A 355 -4.00 -15.17 -11.24
N GLY A 356 -4.76 -15.29 -12.33
CA GLY A 356 -6.14 -15.74 -12.29
C GLY A 356 -6.35 -17.23 -11.96
N SER A 357 -5.26 -18.00 -11.94
CA SER A 357 -5.19 -19.39 -11.53
C SER A 357 -4.34 -19.52 -10.26
N ASP A 358 -4.43 -20.69 -9.59
CA ASP A 358 -3.59 -20.96 -8.43
C ASP A 358 -2.10 -21.12 -8.76
N ASP A 359 -1.76 -21.23 -10.03
CA ASP A 359 -0.40 -21.33 -10.54
C ASP A 359 -0.19 -20.35 -11.71
N PRO A 360 0.97 -19.66 -11.77
CA PRO A 360 2.03 -19.67 -10.77
C PRO A 360 1.62 -18.93 -9.48
N LYS A 361 2.16 -19.38 -8.34
CA LYS A 361 1.94 -18.75 -7.03
C LYS A 361 2.82 -17.54 -6.88
N GLU A 362 2.43 -16.48 -7.51
CA GLU A 362 3.15 -15.21 -7.57
C GLU A 362 2.17 -14.04 -7.46
N GLN A 363 2.65 -12.97 -6.91
CA GLN A 363 1.95 -11.68 -6.91
C GLN A 363 2.84 -10.57 -7.45
N GLY A 364 2.18 -9.60 -8.05
CA GLY A 364 2.77 -8.37 -8.52
C GLY A 364 2.34 -7.17 -7.66
N ALA A 365 3.24 -6.23 -7.55
CA ALA A 365 3.02 -4.97 -6.85
C ALA A 365 3.43 -3.79 -7.71
N THR A 366 2.75 -2.68 -7.49
CA THR A 366 3.18 -1.38 -8.03
C THR A 366 4.30 -0.83 -7.18
N PRO A 367 5.51 -0.65 -7.74
CA PRO A 367 6.63 -0.07 -7.00
C PRO A 367 6.35 1.39 -6.65
N PHE A 368 6.76 1.80 -5.47
CA PHE A 368 6.63 3.19 -5.06
C PHE A 368 7.60 4.07 -5.83
N THR A 369 7.06 5.18 -6.36
CA THR A 369 7.81 6.20 -7.07
C THR A 369 7.42 7.60 -6.59
N ASP A 370 8.18 8.61 -7.01
CA ASP A 370 7.81 10.02 -6.80
C ASP A 370 6.57 10.41 -7.60
N ALA A 371 6.31 9.75 -8.74
CA ALA A 371 5.14 9.95 -9.58
C ALA A 371 3.86 9.25 -9.06
N ASN A 372 3.95 8.39 -8.04
CA ASN A 372 2.78 7.73 -7.45
C ASN A 372 2.69 7.98 -5.93
N VAL A 373 3.34 7.18 -5.07
CA VAL A 373 3.16 7.29 -3.62
C VAL A 373 3.54 8.67 -3.08
N LYS A 374 4.69 9.21 -3.52
CA LYS A 374 5.13 10.52 -3.02
C LYS A 374 4.16 11.61 -3.46
N LEU A 375 3.72 11.58 -4.70
CA LEU A 375 2.76 12.51 -5.26
C LEU A 375 1.43 12.55 -4.47
N VAL A 376 0.83 11.39 -4.18
CA VAL A 376 -0.44 11.33 -3.45
C VAL A 376 -0.28 11.66 -1.95
N VAL A 377 0.85 11.31 -1.34
CA VAL A 377 1.16 11.68 0.04
C VAL A 377 1.38 13.18 0.16
N ASP A 378 2.17 13.78 -0.73
CA ASP A 378 2.42 15.23 -0.73
C ASP A 378 1.11 16.01 -0.93
N GLY A 379 0.24 15.56 -1.84
CA GLY A 379 -1.08 16.14 -2.05
C GLY A 379 -1.96 16.04 -0.80
N ALA A 380 -2.05 14.88 -0.20
CA ALA A 380 -2.82 14.66 1.04
C ALA A 380 -2.26 15.48 2.21
N CYS A 381 -0.93 15.57 2.35
CA CYS A 381 -0.27 16.32 3.41
C CYS A 381 -0.42 17.83 3.22
N SER A 382 -0.43 18.31 1.99
CA SER A 382 -0.69 19.73 1.70
C SER A 382 -2.11 20.14 2.09
N ASP A 383 -3.10 19.24 1.87
CA ASP A 383 -4.51 19.47 2.24
C ASP A 383 -4.75 19.28 3.75
N THR A 384 -4.01 18.38 4.39
CA THR A 384 -4.23 18.00 5.79
C THR A 384 -2.91 17.81 6.56
N PRO A 385 -2.12 18.88 6.78
CA PRO A 385 -0.76 18.78 7.32
C PRO A 385 -0.67 18.13 8.71
N ASP A 386 -1.65 18.31 9.57
CA ASP A 386 -1.71 17.74 10.93
C ASP A 386 -1.72 16.20 10.98
N ARG A 387 -1.87 15.54 9.83
CA ARG A 387 -1.87 14.08 9.70
C ARG A 387 -0.54 13.49 9.25
N CYS A 388 0.42 14.35 8.94
CA CYS A 388 1.66 13.97 8.27
C CYS A 388 2.91 14.08 9.15
N ASP A 389 2.90 14.92 10.16
CA ASP A 389 4.06 15.19 11.03
C ASP A 389 4.25 14.14 12.12
#